data_a946d858fca3baf4e3a244faaacf1855
#
_entry.id   a946d858fca3baf4e3a244faaacf1855
#
_cell.length_a   1.000
_cell.length_b   1.000
_cell.length_c   1.000
_cell.angle_alpha   90.00
_cell.angle_beta   90.00
_cell.angle_gamma   90.00
#
_symmetry.space_group_name_H-M   'P 1'
#
loop_
_entity.id
_entity.type
_entity.pdbx_description
1 polymer ?
#
loop_
_entity_poly.entity_id
_entity_poly.type
_entity_poly.pdbx_seq_one_letter_code
_entity_poly.pdbx_strand_id
1 'polypeptide(L)'
;MTRYGNEEARSVIEKILQHHQEEEKPLFVLLVGEKGLGKTSFLSELLENFLWNYKYQDLLLIKDCSQELEKTHTLAVETPSAQKTIPLANGELYENRGVREISSWLQQSAFSGKKCLLIENLERMSNAAMNAFLKTCEEPLKHRFIFATVSDESAILPTIFSRALLVRFAPLSTQQMRDFLYDKSIDKNWDLINLVIKMARGISWLWLTLLKKLEWDKELADYFIKGFSEFLEQKSLYLKLVYLKKIQEIGMLDLFIDALIAYYVEIWDEKKISAWIQVKKMKNQSINEENLLWYGVLNT
;
A
#
# COMPACT_ATOMS: atom_id res chain seq x y z
N MET A 1 -7.43 -5.85 17.81
CA MET A 1 -7.73 -4.64 17.01
C MET A 1 -8.90 -4.98 16.09
N THR A 2 -9.96 -4.20 16.04
CA THR A 2 -11.11 -4.48 15.15
C THR A 2 -10.62 -4.38 13.71
N ARG A 3 -10.73 -5.46 12.95
CA ARG A 3 -10.28 -5.54 11.56
C ARG A 3 -11.46 -5.27 10.64
N TYR A 4 -11.35 -4.29 9.76
CA TYR A 4 -12.40 -3.91 8.82
C TYR A 4 -12.05 -4.35 7.41
N GLY A 5 -13.00 -4.98 6.74
CA GLY A 5 -12.92 -5.39 5.35
C GLY A 5 -12.01 -6.59 5.05
N ASN A 6 -12.31 -7.21 3.95
CA ASN A 6 -11.60 -8.40 3.46
C ASN A 6 -11.64 -9.59 4.45
N GLU A 7 -12.69 -9.69 5.28
CA GLU A 7 -12.84 -10.72 6.32
C GLU A 7 -12.76 -12.13 5.73
N GLU A 8 -13.41 -12.37 4.60
CA GLU A 8 -13.36 -13.66 3.91
C GLU A 8 -11.95 -14.00 3.44
N ALA A 9 -11.28 -13.05 2.78
CA ALA A 9 -9.91 -13.23 2.31
C ALA A 9 -8.94 -13.51 3.46
N ARG A 10 -9.10 -12.81 4.57
CA ARG A 10 -8.31 -13.01 5.80
C ARG A 10 -8.55 -14.37 6.40
N SER A 11 -9.81 -14.77 6.58
CA SER A 11 -10.20 -16.09 7.10
C SER A 11 -9.66 -17.22 6.23
N VAL A 12 -9.69 -17.06 4.91
CA VAL A 12 -9.13 -18.03 3.96
C VAL A 12 -7.64 -18.21 4.19
N ILE A 13 -6.87 -17.11 4.31
CA ILE A 13 -5.42 -17.17 4.54
C ILE A 13 -5.10 -17.83 5.88
N GLU A 14 -5.81 -17.46 6.94
CA GLU A 14 -5.62 -18.04 8.28
C GLU A 14 -5.85 -19.57 8.27
N LYS A 15 -6.92 -20.03 7.64
CA LYS A 15 -7.24 -21.46 7.51
C LYS A 15 -6.20 -22.22 6.67
N ILE A 16 -5.78 -21.63 5.55
CA ILE A 16 -4.78 -22.25 4.68
C ILE A 16 -3.43 -22.34 5.38
N LEU A 17 -3.02 -21.30 6.10
CA LEU A 17 -1.78 -21.28 6.86
C LEU A 17 -1.78 -22.38 7.94
N GLN A 18 -2.89 -22.52 8.66
CA GLN A 18 -3.06 -23.58 9.66
C GLN A 18 -3.01 -24.97 9.04
N HIS A 19 -3.76 -25.21 7.95
CA HIS A 19 -3.78 -26.49 7.25
C HIS A 19 -2.39 -26.89 6.74
N HIS A 20 -1.66 -25.97 6.07
CA HIS A 20 -0.30 -26.22 5.59
C HIS A 20 0.69 -26.47 6.71
N GLN A 21 0.49 -25.83 7.87
CA GLN A 21 1.30 -26.12 9.06
C GLN A 21 1.09 -27.54 9.56
N GLU A 22 -0.17 -27.99 9.67
CA GLU A 22 -0.54 -29.33 10.14
C GLU A 22 -0.02 -30.43 9.20
N GLU A 23 -0.07 -30.19 7.88
CA GLU A 23 0.40 -31.14 6.86
C GLU A 23 1.91 -31.02 6.56
N GLU A 24 2.64 -30.17 7.26
CA GLU A 24 4.07 -29.90 7.01
C GLU A 24 4.39 -29.44 5.58
N LYS A 25 3.41 -28.88 4.87
CA LYS A 25 3.55 -28.44 3.49
C LYS A 25 4.06 -27.01 3.40
N PRO A 26 4.88 -26.70 2.39
CA PRO A 26 5.22 -25.31 2.10
C PRO A 26 4.01 -24.56 1.57
N LEU A 27 4.05 -23.22 1.70
CA LEU A 27 2.98 -22.35 1.24
C LEU A 27 3.55 -21.11 0.55
N PHE A 28 3.00 -20.77 -0.62
CA PHE A 28 3.29 -19.50 -1.27
C PHE A 28 1.98 -18.79 -1.61
N VAL A 29 1.79 -17.60 -1.01
CA VAL A 29 0.57 -16.78 -1.14
C VAL A 29 0.91 -15.41 -1.71
N LEU A 30 0.16 -14.98 -2.71
CA LEU A 30 0.17 -13.62 -3.22
C LEU A 30 -1.12 -12.90 -2.81
N LEU A 31 -0.97 -11.82 -2.03
CA LEU A 31 -2.07 -10.90 -1.75
C LEU A 31 -2.08 -9.80 -2.80
N VAL A 32 -3.10 -9.83 -3.63
CA VAL A 32 -3.26 -8.93 -4.77
C VAL A 32 -4.31 -7.86 -4.46
N GLY A 33 -4.05 -6.63 -4.85
CA GLY A 33 -4.99 -5.51 -4.69
C GLY A 33 -4.28 -4.17 -4.63
N GLU A 34 -4.99 -3.09 -4.77
CA GLU A 34 -4.43 -1.74 -4.80
C GLU A 34 -3.56 -1.42 -3.57
N LYS A 35 -2.63 -0.49 -3.74
CA LYS A 35 -1.79 0.02 -2.65
C LYS A 35 -2.67 0.65 -1.56
N GLY A 36 -2.35 0.38 -0.29
CA GLY A 36 -3.06 0.99 0.83
C GLY A 36 -4.28 0.23 1.37
N LEU A 37 -4.58 -0.96 0.85
CA LEU A 37 -5.68 -1.82 1.35
C LEU A 37 -5.37 -2.56 2.64
N GLY A 38 -4.19 -2.35 3.24
CA GLY A 38 -3.80 -3.00 4.48
C GLY A 38 -3.26 -4.43 4.32
N LYS A 39 -2.87 -4.84 3.10
CA LYS A 39 -2.31 -6.18 2.81
C LYS A 39 -1.10 -6.51 3.70
N THR A 40 -0.08 -5.65 3.67
CA THR A 40 1.16 -5.83 4.45
C THR A 40 0.89 -5.82 5.95
N SER A 41 0.07 -4.87 6.44
CA SER A 41 -0.27 -4.79 7.86
C SER A 41 -0.95 -6.05 8.36
N PHE A 42 -1.88 -6.60 7.57
CA PHE A 42 -2.54 -7.86 7.89
C PHE A 42 -1.55 -9.03 7.94
N LEU A 43 -0.70 -9.17 6.92
CA LEU A 43 0.28 -10.27 6.87
C LEU A 43 1.31 -10.15 7.98
N SER A 44 1.83 -8.96 8.28
CA SER A 44 2.78 -8.75 9.37
C SER A 44 2.20 -9.20 10.71
N GLU A 45 0.98 -8.75 11.04
CA GLU A 45 0.30 -9.15 12.28
C GLU A 45 0.04 -10.67 12.33
N LEU A 46 -0.42 -11.25 11.22
CA LEU A 46 -0.67 -12.68 11.11
C LEU A 46 0.60 -13.50 11.37
N LEU A 47 1.69 -13.16 10.68
CA LEU A 47 2.93 -13.91 10.76
C LEU A 47 3.67 -13.70 12.09
N GLU A 48 3.60 -12.51 12.67
CA GLU A 48 4.11 -12.26 14.00
C GLU A 48 3.38 -13.10 15.06
N ASN A 49 2.07 -13.20 14.97
CA ASN A 49 1.27 -14.06 15.86
C ASN A 49 1.55 -15.55 15.61
N PHE A 50 1.70 -15.95 14.34
CA PHE A 50 1.98 -17.33 13.95
C PHE A 50 3.34 -17.83 14.46
N LEU A 51 4.36 -16.96 14.50
CA LEU A 51 5.70 -17.27 14.98
C LEU A 51 5.89 -16.99 16.47
N TRP A 52 5.03 -16.14 17.05
CA TRP A 52 5.03 -15.74 18.46
C TRP A 52 6.44 -15.33 18.95
N ASN A 53 7.04 -16.08 19.86
CA ASN A 53 8.36 -15.77 20.45
C ASN A 53 9.55 -15.84 19.46
N TYR A 54 9.36 -16.47 18.29
CA TYR A 54 10.41 -16.69 17.28
C TYR A 54 10.33 -15.74 16.10
N LYS A 55 9.47 -14.71 16.17
CA LYS A 55 9.27 -13.76 15.07
C LYS A 55 10.57 -13.01 14.66
N TYR A 56 11.50 -12.82 15.57
CA TYR A 56 12.76 -12.15 15.27
C TYR A 56 13.80 -13.03 14.57
N GLN A 57 13.71 -14.34 14.70
CA GLN A 57 14.65 -15.31 14.14
C GLN A 57 14.12 -15.93 12.84
N ASP A 58 12.82 -16.22 12.80
CA ASP A 58 12.21 -17.04 11.78
C ASP A 58 11.27 -16.25 10.83
N LEU A 59 11.14 -14.92 11.00
CA LEU A 59 10.44 -14.02 10.09
C LEU A 59 11.41 -13.10 9.37
N LEU A 60 11.43 -13.16 8.05
CA LEU A 60 12.12 -12.20 7.20
C LEU A 60 11.11 -11.29 6.52
N LEU A 61 11.21 -9.98 6.81
CA LEU A 61 10.39 -8.95 6.21
C LEU A 61 11.22 -8.16 5.19
N ILE A 62 10.77 -8.14 3.94
CA ILE A 62 11.33 -7.30 2.89
C ILE A 62 10.33 -6.17 2.65
N LYS A 63 10.62 -5.02 3.23
CA LYS A 63 9.74 -3.84 3.17
C LYS A 63 10.05 -2.93 1.99
N ASP A 64 9.07 -2.12 1.61
CA ASP A 64 9.27 -1.00 0.71
C ASP A 64 9.94 0.16 1.47
N CYS A 65 11.17 0.50 1.12
CA CYS A 65 12.02 1.45 1.82
C CYS A 65 11.67 2.93 1.61
N SER A 66 10.44 3.23 1.28
CA SER A 66 10.00 4.63 1.17
C SER A 66 9.73 5.32 2.51
N GLN A 67 9.87 4.62 3.65
CA GLN A 67 9.71 5.18 4.99
C GLN A 67 10.87 4.74 5.89
N GLU A 68 11.41 5.68 6.68
CA GLU A 68 12.40 5.37 7.71
C GLU A 68 11.89 4.27 8.65
N LEU A 69 12.58 3.14 8.64
CA LEU A 69 12.30 2.04 9.54
C LEU A 69 12.92 2.36 10.91
N GLU A 70 12.10 2.46 11.94
CA GLU A 70 12.60 2.28 13.30
C GLU A 70 13.39 0.97 13.37
N LYS A 71 14.59 1.04 13.94
CA LYS A 71 15.54 -0.08 14.11
C LYS A 71 14.91 -1.19 14.96
N THR A 72 14.07 -1.98 14.37
CA THR A 72 13.66 -3.25 14.96
C THR A 72 14.70 -4.30 14.58
N HIS A 73 15.14 -5.12 15.53
CA HIS A 73 16.15 -6.17 15.37
C HIS A 73 15.72 -7.34 14.46
N THR A 74 14.66 -7.19 13.73
CA THR A 74 14.27 -8.08 12.65
C THR A 74 15.25 -7.90 11.50
N LEU A 75 15.61 -8.98 10.83
CA LEU A 75 16.34 -8.96 9.58
C LEU A 75 15.48 -8.23 8.50
N ALA A 76 15.21 -6.95 8.74
CA ALA A 76 14.59 -6.07 7.80
C ALA A 76 15.62 -5.76 6.72
N VAL A 77 15.32 -6.18 5.51
CA VAL A 77 16.16 -5.86 4.37
C VAL A 77 15.68 -4.55 3.80
N GLU A 78 16.42 -3.48 4.10
CA GLU A 78 16.26 -2.21 3.45
C GLU A 78 16.82 -2.31 2.03
N THR A 79 16.00 -2.03 1.03
CA THR A 79 16.53 -1.67 -0.29
C THR A 79 16.74 -0.15 -0.28
N PRO A 80 17.89 0.37 -0.75
CA PRO A 80 18.11 1.81 -0.79
C PRO A 80 16.99 2.53 -1.52
N SER A 81 16.56 3.67 -0.99
CA SER A 81 15.45 4.48 -1.54
C SER A 81 15.66 4.92 -3.01
N ALA A 82 16.89 4.89 -3.50
CA ALA A 82 17.24 5.17 -4.89
C ALA A 82 17.01 3.98 -5.84
N GLN A 83 16.92 2.75 -5.34
CA GLN A 83 16.66 1.57 -6.15
C GLN A 83 15.25 1.05 -5.88
N LYS A 84 14.31 1.34 -6.77
CA LYS A 84 12.92 0.86 -6.69
C LYS A 84 12.76 -0.64 -6.91
N THR A 85 13.84 -1.40 -7.05
CA THR A 85 13.83 -2.82 -7.40
C THR A 85 14.56 -3.67 -6.37
N ILE A 86 14.04 -4.88 -6.12
CA ILE A 86 14.72 -5.91 -5.33
C ILE A 86 15.74 -6.59 -6.24
N PRO A 87 17.04 -6.51 -5.97
CA PRO A 87 18.07 -7.03 -6.86
C PRO A 87 18.18 -8.56 -6.82
N LEU A 88 18.87 -9.13 -7.80
CA LEU A 88 19.18 -10.56 -7.86
C LEU A 88 20.12 -10.98 -6.72
N ALA A 89 21.14 -10.19 -6.44
CA ALA A 89 22.08 -10.36 -5.35
C ALA A 89 22.77 -9.03 -5.04
N ASN A 90 23.12 -8.80 -3.79
CA ASN A 90 24.00 -7.71 -3.36
C ASN A 90 25.21 -8.28 -2.67
N GLY A 91 26.39 -7.79 -3.02
CA GLY A 91 27.66 -8.30 -2.52
C GLY A 91 27.95 -8.00 -1.04
N GLU A 92 27.10 -7.24 -0.34
CA GLU A 92 27.30 -6.84 1.05
C GLU A 92 26.24 -7.47 1.98
N LEU A 93 26.73 -8.07 3.07
CA LEU A 93 26.00 -9.06 3.88
C LEU A 93 24.86 -8.50 4.75
N TYR A 94 24.70 -7.19 4.94
CA TYR A 94 23.85 -6.68 6.03
C TYR A 94 22.81 -5.61 5.68
N GLU A 95 22.92 -4.90 4.57
CA GLU A 95 22.03 -3.76 4.30
C GLU A 95 21.06 -3.97 3.12
N ASN A 96 21.38 -4.84 2.17
CA ASN A 96 20.56 -5.06 0.98
C ASN A 96 20.59 -6.53 0.55
N ARG A 97 19.62 -7.32 0.98
CA ARG A 97 19.55 -8.72 0.54
C ARG A 97 18.85 -8.82 -0.82
N GLY A 98 19.52 -9.43 -1.78
CA GLY A 98 18.92 -9.87 -3.01
C GLY A 98 18.21 -11.22 -2.87
N VAL A 99 17.64 -11.70 -3.95
CA VAL A 99 16.88 -12.96 -3.98
C VAL A 99 17.74 -14.17 -3.61
N ARG A 100 19.04 -14.15 -3.93
CA ARG A 100 19.95 -15.26 -3.57
C ARG A 100 20.13 -15.40 -2.06
N GLU A 101 20.29 -14.28 -1.37
CA GLU A 101 20.42 -14.22 0.08
C GLU A 101 19.13 -14.64 0.77
N ILE A 102 17.97 -14.21 0.22
CA ILE A 102 16.64 -14.62 0.69
C ILE A 102 16.48 -16.14 0.56
N SER A 103 16.83 -16.70 -0.60
CA SER A 103 16.75 -18.14 -0.85
C SER A 103 17.67 -18.93 0.08
N SER A 104 18.89 -18.45 0.29
CA SER A 104 19.85 -19.05 1.24
C SER A 104 19.32 -19.02 2.68
N TRP A 105 18.71 -17.89 3.10
CA TRP A 105 18.11 -17.78 4.43
C TRP A 105 16.95 -18.77 4.63
N LEU A 106 16.10 -18.96 3.62
CA LEU A 106 15.02 -19.94 3.68
C LEU A 106 15.50 -21.39 3.80
N GLN A 107 16.72 -21.70 3.33
CA GLN A 107 17.32 -23.03 3.44
C GLN A 107 17.92 -23.32 4.82
N GLN A 108 18.19 -22.30 5.63
CA GLN A 108 18.75 -22.48 6.97
C GLN A 108 17.74 -23.12 7.92
N SER A 109 18.20 -23.74 8.98
CA SER A 109 17.38 -24.27 10.06
C SER A 109 16.52 -23.18 10.70
N ALA A 110 15.32 -23.53 11.12
CA ALA A 110 14.40 -22.64 11.83
C ALA A 110 14.50 -22.90 13.34
N PHE A 111 14.42 -21.84 14.14
CA PHE A 111 14.39 -21.96 15.61
C PHE A 111 13.04 -22.51 16.10
N SER A 112 11.94 -22.09 15.47
CA SER A 112 10.58 -22.59 15.76
C SER A 112 10.20 -23.84 14.96
N GLY A 113 11.11 -24.38 14.14
CA GLY A 113 10.79 -25.42 13.15
C GLY A 113 10.18 -24.91 11.86
N LYS A 114 9.79 -23.65 11.76
CA LYS A 114 9.16 -23.03 10.60
C LYS A 114 9.73 -21.65 10.30
N LYS A 115 9.82 -21.27 9.01
CA LYS A 115 10.25 -19.94 8.57
C LYS A 115 9.19 -19.25 7.72
N CYS A 116 9.03 -17.97 7.92
CA CYS A 116 8.13 -17.11 7.18
C CYS A 116 8.88 -16.01 6.45
N LEU A 117 8.57 -15.83 5.19
CA LEU A 117 9.05 -14.73 4.36
C LEU A 117 7.87 -13.84 3.98
N LEU A 118 7.97 -12.54 4.21
CA LEU A 118 7.04 -11.56 3.71
C LEU A 118 7.75 -10.55 2.80
N ILE A 119 7.32 -10.47 1.55
CA ILE A 119 7.83 -9.53 0.56
C ILE A 119 6.74 -8.48 0.29
N GLU A 120 7.04 -7.24 0.58
CA GLU A 120 6.17 -6.12 0.25
C GLU A 120 6.42 -5.64 -1.18
N ASN A 121 5.35 -5.52 -1.98
CA ASN A 121 5.40 -5.09 -3.37
C ASN A 121 6.35 -5.93 -4.23
N LEU A 122 5.96 -7.19 -4.49
CA LEU A 122 6.74 -8.15 -5.26
C LEU A 122 7.10 -7.64 -6.67
N GLU A 123 6.27 -6.77 -7.25
CA GLU A 123 6.50 -6.07 -8.51
C GLU A 123 7.79 -5.23 -8.53
N ARG A 124 8.41 -5.01 -7.40
CA ARG A 124 9.73 -4.35 -7.30
C ARG A 124 10.90 -5.26 -7.61
N MET A 125 10.68 -6.56 -7.73
CA MET A 125 11.71 -7.47 -8.20
C MET A 125 12.03 -7.21 -9.67
N SER A 126 13.32 -7.18 -10.02
CA SER A 126 13.72 -7.23 -11.43
C SER A 126 13.32 -8.58 -12.05
N ASN A 127 13.15 -8.64 -13.38
CA ASN A 127 12.84 -9.91 -14.07
C ASN A 127 13.88 -10.99 -13.77
N ALA A 128 15.16 -10.64 -13.67
CA ALA A 128 16.23 -11.56 -13.30
C ALA A 128 16.05 -12.10 -11.86
N ALA A 129 15.64 -11.23 -10.93
CA ALA A 129 15.36 -11.60 -9.55
C ALA A 129 14.12 -12.50 -9.46
N MET A 130 13.05 -12.18 -10.18
CA MET A 130 11.84 -13.02 -10.24
C MET A 130 12.14 -14.41 -10.79
N ASN A 131 12.93 -14.52 -11.87
CA ASN A 131 13.34 -15.81 -12.43
C ASN A 131 14.20 -16.63 -11.46
N ALA A 132 15.10 -15.99 -10.70
CA ALA A 132 15.87 -16.68 -9.66
C ALA A 132 14.98 -17.13 -8.49
N PHE A 133 13.95 -16.34 -8.16
CA PHE A 133 12.99 -16.66 -7.09
C PHE A 133 12.09 -17.84 -7.44
N LEU A 134 11.83 -18.10 -8.73
CA LEU A 134 11.05 -19.26 -9.17
C LEU A 134 11.55 -20.57 -8.59
N LYS A 135 12.88 -20.79 -8.50
CA LYS A 135 13.44 -22.01 -7.91
C LYS A 135 13.03 -22.18 -6.44
N THR A 136 12.99 -21.10 -5.70
CA THR A 136 12.55 -21.10 -4.30
C THR A 136 11.05 -21.39 -4.16
N CYS A 137 10.25 -21.00 -5.17
CA CYS A 137 8.80 -21.25 -5.20
C CYS A 137 8.44 -22.65 -5.73
N GLU A 138 9.29 -23.25 -6.59
CA GLU A 138 9.06 -24.56 -7.18
C GLU A 138 9.36 -25.71 -6.21
N GLU A 139 10.44 -25.61 -5.47
CA GLU A 139 10.93 -26.64 -4.55
C GLU A 139 11.13 -26.08 -3.12
N PRO A 140 10.07 -25.51 -2.53
CA PRO A 140 10.20 -24.98 -1.19
C PRO A 140 10.35 -26.12 -0.19
N LEU A 141 11.23 -25.92 0.80
CA LEU A 141 11.38 -26.86 1.89
C LEU A 141 10.12 -26.93 2.74
N LYS A 142 9.91 -28.04 3.42
CA LYS A 142 8.84 -28.19 4.42
C LYS A 142 8.87 -27.05 5.43
N HIS A 143 7.70 -26.65 5.93
CA HIS A 143 7.54 -25.57 6.90
C HIS A 143 8.12 -24.20 6.45
N ARG A 144 8.10 -23.94 5.14
CA ARG A 144 8.46 -22.64 4.58
C ARG A 144 7.20 -21.96 4.07
N PHE A 145 6.92 -20.79 4.62
CA PHE A 145 5.71 -20.02 4.35
C PHE A 145 6.12 -18.70 3.72
N ILE A 146 5.80 -18.53 2.45
CA ILE A 146 6.16 -17.36 1.66
C ILE A 146 4.90 -16.56 1.39
N PHE A 147 4.92 -15.29 1.73
CA PHE A 147 3.86 -14.33 1.47
C PHE A 147 4.43 -13.15 0.72
N ALA A 148 3.68 -12.65 -0.27
CA ALA A 148 4.04 -11.41 -0.93
C ALA A 148 2.80 -10.57 -1.21
N THR A 149 2.96 -9.25 -1.21
CA THR A 149 1.92 -8.33 -1.65
C THR A 149 2.20 -7.87 -3.07
N VAL A 150 1.13 -7.71 -3.84
CA VAL A 150 1.17 -7.24 -5.24
C VAL A 150 0.13 -6.15 -5.41
N SER A 151 0.53 -5.04 -6.03
CA SER A 151 -0.37 -3.93 -6.36
C SER A 151 -0.54 -3.78 -7.88
N ASP A 152 0.45 -4.19 -8.65
CA ASP A 152 0.41 -4.23 -10.12
C ASP A 152 0.67 -5.66 -10.62
N GLU A 153 -0.40 -6.36 -10.97
CA GLU A 153 -0.32 -7.72 -11.50
C GLU A 153 0.45 -7.80 -12.83
N SER A 154 0.41 -6.74 -13.64
CA SER A 154 1.04 -6.73 -14.96
C SER A 154 2.58 -6.76 -14.90
N ALA A 155 3.15 -6.36 -13.78
CA ALA A 155 4.59 -6.37 -13.55
C ALA A 155 5.13 -7.72 -13.02
N ILE A 156 4.25 -8.70 -12.75
CA ILE A 156 4.63 -10.01 -12.21
C ILE A 156 4.66 -11.07 -13.33
N LEU A 157 5.70 -11.89 -13.32
CA LEU A 157 5.81 -12.99 -14.28
C LEU A 157 4.66 -13.99 -14.13
N PRO A 158 4.02 -14.44 -15.23
CA PRO A 158 2.96 -15.44 -15.20
C PRO A 158 3.37 -16.75 -14.49
N THR A 159 4.65 -17.08 -14.58
CA THR A 159 5.24 -18.26 -13.93
C THR A 159 5.22 -18.19 -12.39
N ILE A 160 5.25 -17.01 -11.81
CA ILE A 160 5.07 -16.79 -10.36
C ILE A 160 3.61 -16.97 -9.99
N PHE A 161 2.69 -16.38 -10.76
CA PHE A 161 1.25 -16.54 -10.51
C PHE A 161 0.80 -18.00 -10.54
N SER A 162 1.34 -18.81 -11.45
CA SER A 162 0.95 -20.23 -11.56
C SER A 162 1.38 -21.10 -10.37
N ARG A 163 2.27 -20.61 -9.52
CA ARG A 163 2.82 -21.31 -8.35
C ARG A 163 2.31 -20.80 -7.01
N ALA A 164 1.66 -19.67 -7.02
CA ALA A 164 1.16 -19.02 -5.81
C ALA A 164 -0.35 -19.20 -5.64
N LEU A 165 -0.78 -19.31 -4.41
CA LEU A 165 -2.18 -19.12 -4.07
C LEU A 165 -2.52 -17.64 -4.12
N LEU A 166 -3.47 -17.27 -4.96
CA LEU A 166 -3.88 -15.87 -5.14
C LEU A 166 -5.03 -15.54 -4.20
N VAL A 167 -4.86 -14.51 -3.38
CA VAL A 167 -5.90 -13.95 -2.54
C VAL A 167 -6.07 -12.47 -2.87
N ARG A 168 -7.29 -12.08 -3.24
CA ARG A 168 -7.58 -10.70 -3.64
C ARG A 168 -8.12 -9.90 -2.48
N PHE A 169 -7.53 -8.72 -2.28
CA PHE A 169 -8.01 -7.69 -1.37
C PHE A 169 -8.74 -6.61 -2.16
N ALA A 170 -9.99 -6.39 -1.78
CA ALA A 170 -10.83 -5.36 -2.38
C ALA A 170 -10.81 -4.07 -1.55
N PRO A 171 -11.07 -2.90 -2.16
CA PRO A 171 -11.36 -1.68 -1.44
C PRO A 171 -12.50 -1.87 -0.44
N LEU A 172 -12.46 -1.12 0.66
CA LEU A 172 -13.55 -1.13 1.64
C LEU A 172 -14.82 -0.55 1.01
N SER A 173 -15.97 -1.16 1.32
CA SER A 173 -17.26 -0.54 0.99
C SER A 173 -17.44 0.76 1.77
N THR A 174 -18.32 1.63 1.28
CA THR A 174 -18.65 2.90 1.95
C THR A 174 -19.10 2.68 3.41
N GLN A 175 -19.86 1.62 3.67
CA GLN A 175 -20.32 1.28 5.02
C GLN A 175 -19.16 0.80 5.89
N GLN A 176 -18.34 -0.13 5.42
CA GLN A 176 -17.14 -0.59 6.15
C GLN A 176 -16.19 0.57 6.44
N MET A 177 -16.08 1.52 5.52
CA MET A 177 -15.29 2.71 5.73
C MET A 177 -15.88 3.61 6.81
N ARG A 178 -17.20 3.81 6.83
CA ARG A 178 -17.87 4.56 7.90
C ARG A 178 -17.64 3.95 9.26
N ASP A 179 -17.84 2.64 9.38
CA ASP A 179 -17.68 1.91 10.65
C ASP A 179 -16.25 2.01 11.15
N PHE A 180 -15.28 1.85 10.26
CA PHE A 180 -13.86 1.98 10.59
C PHE A 180 -13.50 3.42 11.05
N LEU A 181 -14.04 4.44 10.38
CA LEU A 181 -13.83 5.83 10.73
C LEU A 181 -14.45 6.21 12.05
N TYR A 182 -15.65 5.75 12.28
CA TYR A 182 -16.37 5.99 13.54
C TYR A 182 -15.59 5.45 14.75
N ASP A 183 -14.94 4.29 14.58
CA ASP A 183 -14.14 3.68 15.63
C ASP A 183 -12.79 4.39 15.87
N LYS A 184 -12.24 5.07 14.82
CA LYS A 184 -10.90 5.67 14.85
C LYS A 184 -10.91 7.18 15.05
N SER A 185 -12.02 7.84 14.78
CA SER A 185 -12.11 9.30 14.84
C SER A 185 -12.32 9.76 16.29
N ILE A 186 -11.47 10.68 16.71
CA ILE A 186 -11.53 11.33 18.02
C ILE A 186 -12.63 12.40 18.00
N ASP A 187 -12.79 13.11 16.89
CA ASP A 187 -13.80 14.13 16.67
C ASP A 187 -14.84 13.61 15.68
N LYS A 188 -16.04 13.30 16.13
CA LYS A 188 -17.15 12.75 15.30
C LYS A 188 -17.74 13.82 14.37
N ASN A 189 -16.89 14.50 13.59
CA ASN A 189 -17.32 15.45 12.56
C ASN A 189 -17.79 14.68 11.33
N TRP A 190 -19.11 14.53 11.16
CA TRP A 190 -19.72 13.77 10.08
C TRP A 190 -19.45 14.34 8.68
N ASP A 191 -19.31 15.64 8.55
CA ASP A 191 -19.02 16.29 7.27
C ASP A 191 -17.60 15.94 6.81
N LEU A 192 -16.64 15.98 7.75
CA LEU A 192 -15.28 15.56 7.50
C LEU A 192 -15.23 14.07 7.15
N ILE A 193 -15.90 13.22 7.92
CA ILE A 193 -15.95 11.78 7.69
C ILE A 193 -16.52 11.47 6.31
N ASN A 194 -17.65 12.08 5.92
CA ASN A 194 -18.26 11.86 4.62
C ASN A 194 -17.39 12.35 3.47
N LEU A 195 -16.73 13.50 3.61
CA LEU A 195 -15.78 13.99 2.61
C LEU A 195 -14.61 13.02 2.45
N VAL A 196 -14.01 12.58 3.56
CA VAL A 196 -12.90 11.63 3.56
C VAL A 196 -13.30 10.29 2.94
N ILE A 197 -14.51 9.79 3.20
CA ILE A 197 -15.03 8.56 2.58
C ILE A 197 -15.09 8.70 1.05
N LYS A 198 -15.61 9.82 0.56
CA LYS A 198 -15.68 10.09 -0.88
C LYS A 198 -14.30 10.14 -1.53
N MET A 199 -13.34 10.77 -0.86
CA MET A 199 -11.97 10.92 -1.35
C MET A 199 -11.17 9.62 -1.35
N ALA A 200 -11.36 8.77 -0.37
CA ALA A 200 -10.53 7.60 -0.15
C ALA A 200 -10.87 6.41 -1.05
N ARG A 201 -12.04 6.40 -1.70
CA ARG A 201 -12.45 5.34 -2.64
C ARG A 201 -12.25 3.90 -2.11
N GLY A 202 -12.43 3.69 -0.80
CA GLY A 202 -12.21 2.41 -0.15
C GLY A 202 -10.76 2.08 0.21
N ILE A 203 -9.81 3.00 -0.03
CA ILE A 203 -8.39 2.83 0.29
C ILE A 203 -8.12 3.34 1.71
N SER A 204 -8.01 2.43 2.66
CA SER A 204 -7.92 2.73 4.10
C SER A 204 -6.69 3.57 4.49
N TRP A 205 -5.56 3.43 3.80
CA TRP A 205 -4.35 4.20 4.10
C TRP A 205 -4.48 5.68 3.74
N LEU A 206 -5.09 5.98 2.60
CA LEU A 206 -5.19 7.36 2.10
C LEU A 206 -5.90 8.26 3.11
N TRP A 207 -7.00 7.79 3.67
CA TRP A 207 -7.76 8.59 4.61
C TRP A 207 -7.23 8.51 6.06
N LEU A 208 -6.55 7.43 6.49
CA LEU A 208 -5.81 7.46 7.76
C LEU A 208 -4.79 8.59 7.79
N THR A 209 -4.11 8.82 6.67
CA THR A 209 -3.19 9.93 6.50
C THR A 209 -3.92 11.27 6.52
N LEU A 210 -5.08 11.35 5.86
CA LEU A 210 -5.96 12.52 5.87
C LEU A 210 -6.48 12.83 7.27
N LEU A 211 -7.10 11.86 7.93
CA LEU A 211 -7.60 12.06 9.29
C LEU A 211 -6.50 12.52 10.24
N LYS A 212 -5.37 11.83 10.26
CA LYS A 212 -4.26 12.24 11.11
C LYS A 212 -3.85 13.69 10.87
N LYS A 213 -3.77 14.14 9.61
CA LYS A 213 -3.46 15.54 9.31
C LYS A 213 -4.56 16.51 9.74
N LEU A 214 -5.82 16.15 9.52
CA LEU A 214 -6.97 17.02 9.75
C LEU A 214 -7.46 17.02 11.21
N GLU A 215 -7.23 15.94 11.98
CA GLU A 215 -7.54 15.90 13.42
C GLU A 215 -6.58 16.77 14.25
N TRP A 216 -5.34 16.95 13.80
CA TRP A 216 -4.35 17.78 14.49
C TRP A 216 -4.54 19.29 14.25
N ASP A 217 -5.23 19.66 13.16
CA ASP A 217 -5.43 21.05 12.78
C ASP A 217 -6.87 21.28 12.30
N LYS A 218 -7.73 21.76 13.21
CA LYS A 218 -9.14 22.02 12.90
C LYS A 218 -9.33 23.15 11.89
N GLU A 219 -8.46 24.16 11.90
CA GLU A 219 -8.53 25.26 10.94
C GLU A 219 -8.19 24.75 9.54
N LEU A 220 -7.21 23.84 9.43
CA LEU A 220 -6.86 23.17 8.19
C LEU A 220 -7.99 22.30 7.68
N ALA A 221 -8.65 21.55 8.56
CA ALA A 221 -9.79 20.72 8.20
C ALA A 221 -10.95 21.55 7.65
N ASP A 222 -11.33 22.61 8.34
CA ASP A 222 -12.38 23.53 7.90
C ASP A 222 -12.01 24.23 6.59
N TYR A 223 -10.76 24.65 6.44
CA TYR A 223 -10.25 25.25 5.22
C TYR A 223 -10.33 24.27 4.03
N PHE A 224 -9.97 23.02 4.26
CA PHE A 224 -10.01 21.99 3.21
C PHE A 224 -11.45 21.66 2.79
N ILE A 225 -12.35 21.46 3.76
CA ILE A 225 -13.75 21.09 3.50
C ILE A 225 -14.49 22.22 2.76
N LYS A 226 -14.44 23.45 3.32
CA LYS A 226 -15.09 24.60 2.73
C LYS A 226 -14.49 24.97 1.39
N GLY A 227 -13.15 24.98 1.33
CA GLY A 227 -12.44 25.32 0.13
C GLY A 227 -12.61 24.32 -1.01
N PHE A 228 -12.85 23.04 -0.72
CA PHE A 228 -13.16 22.05 -1.75
C PHE A 228 -14.49 22.36 -2.42
N SER A 229 -15.53 22.64 -1.64
CA SER A 229 -16.86 23.03 -2.17
C SER A 229 -16.77 24.35 -2.95
N GLU A 230 -16.11 25.36 -2.39
CA GLU A 230 -15.90 26.65 -3.05
C GLU A 230 -15.11 26.52 -4.36
N PHE A 231 -14.10 25.64 -4.41
CA PHE A 231 -13.31 25.36 -5.61
C PHE A 231 -14.18 24.78 -6.73
N LEU A 232 -15.10 23.88 -6.41
CA LEU A 232 -16.01 23.27 -7.40
C LEU A 232 -16.96 24.29 -8.00
N GLU A 233 -17.48 25.22 -7.18
CA GLU A 233 -18.43 26.25 -7.58
C GLU A 233 -17.77 27.49 -8.22
N GLN A 234 -16.47 27.67 -7.99
CA GLN A 234 -15.73 28.85 -8.43
C GLN A 234 -15.61 28.90 -9.96
N LYS A 235 -16.07 30.01 -10.55
CA LYS A 235 -15.97 30.28 -12.00
C LYS A 235 -14.67 30.93 -12.41
N SER A 236 -13.99 31.61 -11.49
CA SER A 236 -12.71 32.28 -11.78
C SER A 236 -11.55 31.29 -11.76
N LEU A 237 -10.92 31.10 -12.89
CA LEU A 237 -9.72 30.24 -13.02
C LEU A 237 -8.56 30.75 -12.15
N TYR A 238 -8.44 32.07 -12.02
CA TYR A 238 -7.41 32.68 -11.17
C TYR A 238 -7.60 32.32 -9.69
N LEU A 239 -8.83 32.40 -9.17
CA LEU A 239 -9.11 32.06 -7.78
C LEU A 239 -8.92 30.55 -7.52
N LYS A 240 -9.29 29.72 -8.46
CA LYS A 240 -8.96 28.28 -8.41
C LYS A 240 -7.45 28.03 -8.28
N LEU A 241 -6.66 28.73 -9.09
CA LEU A 241 -5.20 28.59 -9.05
C LEU A 241 -4.61 29.06 -7.71
N VAL A 242 -5.07 30.21 -7.21
CA VAL A 242 -4.65 30.73 -5.90
C VAL A 242 -4.94 29.74 -4.79
N TYR A 243 -6.12 29.11 -4.83
CA TYR A 243 -6.48 28.08 -3.86
C TYR A 243 -5.57 26.85 -3.95
N LEU A 244 -5.32 26.35 -5.17
CA LEU A 244 -4.42 25.19 -5.36
C LEU A 244 -2.98 25.48 -4.90
N LYS A 245 -2.45 26.69 -5.14
CA LYS A 245 -1.12 27.07 -4.63
C LYS A 245 -1.09 27.04 -3.10
N LYS A 246 -2.14 27.49 -2.45
CA LYS A 246 -2.23 27.45 -0.99
C LYS A 246 -2.34 26.00 -0.46
N ILE A 247 -3.11 25.16 -1.13
CA ILE A 247 -3.19 23.72 -0.82
C ILE A 247 -1.82 23.03 -1.00
N GLN A 248 -1.04 23.45 -2.00
CA GLN A 248 0.32 22.97 -2.23
C GLN A 248 1.28 23.39 -1.11
N GLU A 249 1.25 24.64 -0.68
CA GLU A 249 2.09 25.17 0.41
C GLU A 249 1.88 24.39 1.72
N ILE A 250 0.66 23.96 2.01
CA ILE A 250 0.33 23.13 3.17
C ILE A 250 0.57 21.63 2.95
N GLY A 251 1.12 21.23 1.78
CA GLY A 251 1.49 19.86 1.45
C GLY A 251 0.31 18.90 1.24
N MET A 252 -0.87 19.42 0.88
CA MET A 252 -2.09 18.62 0.67
C MET A 252 -2.52 18.51 -0.79
N LEU A 253 -1.70 18.95 -1.74
CA LEU A 253 -2.06 18.99 -3.15
C LEU A 253 -2.42 17.62 -3.72
N ASP A 254 -1.65 16.58 -3.40
CA ASP A 254 -1.93 15.21 -3.90
C ASP A 254 -3.29 14.70 -3.42
N LEU A 255 -3.59 14.94 -2.15
CA LEU A 255 -4.88 14.59 -1.56
C LEU A 255 -6.04 15.35 -2.19
N PHE A 256 -5.83 16.63 -2.49
CA PHE A 256 -6.82 17.47 -3.14
C PHE A 256 -7.09 17.02 -4.58
N ILE A 257 -6.05 16.65 -5.33
CA ILE A 257 -6.19 16.10 -6.68
C ILE A 257 -6.95 14.77 -6.64
N ASP A 258 -6.65 13.89 -5.68
CA ASP A 258 -7.38 12.62 -5.50
C ASP A 258 -8.86 12.85 -5.16
N ALA A 259 -9.17 13.89 -4.35
CA ALA A 259 -10.52 14.30 -4.07
C ALA A 259 -11.27 14.77 -5.32
N LEU A 260 -10.62 15.58 -6.16
CA LEU A 260 -11.20 16.06 -7.41
C LEU A 260 -11.47 14.91 -8.38
N ILE A 261 -10.51 13.98 -8.53
CA ILE A 261 -10.71 12.80 -9.37
C ILE A 261 -11.89 11.98 -8.86
N ALA A 262 -11.97 11.72 -7.56
CA ALA A 262 -13.06 10.96 -6.96
C ALA A 262 -14.43 11.64 -7.19
N TYR A 263 -14.49 12.96 -6.99
CA TYR A 263 -15.70 13.73 -7.25
C TYR A 263 -16.15 13.67 -8.71
N TYR A 264 -15.22 13.86 -9.67
CA TYR A 264 -15.54 13.83 -11.08
C TYR A 264 -15.91 12.42 -11.58
N VAL A 265 -15.38 11.38 -10.97
CA VAL A 265 -15.82 9.98 -11.20
C VAL A 265 -17.28 9.79 -10.75
N GLU A 266 -17.67 10.35 -9.61
CA GLU A 266 -19.05 10.25 -9.09
C GLU A 266 -20.08 10.90 -10.05
N ILE A 267 -19.71 12.02 -10.68
CA ILE A 267 -20.58 12.74 -11.63
C ILE A 267 -20.32 12.39 -13.10
N TRP A 268 -19.50 11.36 -13.36
CA TRP A 268 -19.20 10.86 -14.71
C TRP A 268 -18.63 11.91 -15.69
N ASP A 269 -17.83 12.86 -15.22
CA ASP A 269 -17.15 13.84 -16.07
C ASP A 269 -15.80 13.32 -16.56
N GLU A 270 -15.83 12.47 -17.60
CA GLU A 270 -14.62 11.80 -18.14
C GLU A 270 -13.52 12.78 -18.55
N LYS A 271 -13.88 13.96 -19.07
CA LYS A 271 -12.92 14.97 -19.51
C LYS A 271 -12.11 15.51 -18.34
N LYS A 272 -12.77 15.86 -17.25
CA LYS A 272 -12.13 16.37 -16.04
C LYS A 272 -11.36 15.28 -15.31
N ILE A 273 -11.89 14.06 -15.26
CA ILE A 273 -11.20 12.89 -14.74
C ILE A 273 -9.84 12.73 -15.46
N SER A 274 -9.87 12.69 -16.80
CA SER A 274 -8.66 12.53 -17.61
C SER A 274 -7.65 13.64 -17.37
N ALA A 275 -8.10 14.89 -17.30
CA ALA A 275 -7.24 16.05 -17.03
C ALA A 275 -6.51 15.92 -15.67
N TRP A 276 -7.21 15.61 -14.60
CA TRP A 276 -6.62 15.49 -13.26
C TRP A 276 -5.73 14.25 -13.10
N ILE A 277 -6.06 13.14 -13.75
CA ILE A 277 -5.16 11.98 -13.81
C ILE A 277 -3.86 12.35 -14.54
N GLN A 278 -3.94 13.15 -15.61
CA GLN A 278 -2.76 13.62 -16.32
C GLN A 278 -1.91 14.57 -15.48
N VAL A 279 -2.51 15.50 -14.74
CA VAL A 279 -1.82 16.35 -13.75
C VAL A 279 -1.04 15.50 -12.75
N LYS A 280 -1.67 14.46 -12.19
CA LYS A 280 -1.04 13.54 -11.25
C LYS A 280 0.14 12.77 -11.85
N LYS A 281 0.04 12.32 -13.10
CA LYS A 281 1.12 11.65 -13.83
C LYS A 281 2.29 12.59 -14.11
N MET A 282 2.01 13.80 -14.59
CA MET A 282 3.01 14.79 -14.95
C MET A 282 3.78 15.31 -13.72
N LYS A 283 3.12 15.44 -12.56
CA LYS A 283 3.77 15.78 -11.29
C LYS A 283 4.90 14.81 -10.94
N ASN A 284 4.73 13.53 -11.22
CA ASN A 284 5.74 12.50 -10.96
C ASN A 284 6.94 12.57 -11.95
N GLN A 285 6.88 13.40 -12.99
CA GLN A 285 7.88 13.54 -14.03
C GLN A 285 8.74 14.81 -13.91
N SER A 286 8.72 15.48 -12.75
CA SER A 286 9.53 16.71 -12.50
C SER A 286 9.23 17.89 -13.43
N ILE A 287 8.01 18.02 -13.91
CA ILE A 287 7.56 19.17 -14.70
C ILE A 287 7.27 20.34 -13.75
N ASN A 288 7.43 21.58 -14.26
CA ASN A 288 7.15 22.79 -13.50
C ASN A 288 5.72 22.74 -12.92
N GLU A 289 5.61 22.71 -11.59
CA GLU A 289 4.36 22.52 -10.86
C GLU A 289 3.32 23.62 -11.16
N GLU A 290 3.76 24.85 -11.44
CA GLU A 290 2.85 25.93 -11.79
C GLU A 290 2.11 25.67 -13.11
N ASN A 291 2.82 25.16 -14.10
CA ASN A 291 2.21 24.77 -15.40
C ASN A 291 1.24 23.60 -15.23
N LEU A 292 1.51 22.69 -14.31
CA LEU A 292 0.62 21.58 -13.98
C LEU A 292 -0.70 22.04 -13.39
N LEU A 293 -0.65 22.97 -12.45
CA LEU A 293 -1.85 23.53 -11.81
C LEU A 293 -2.71 24.29 -12.84
N TRP A 294 -2.06 25.06 -13.75
CA TRP A 294 -2.74 25.72 -14.85
C TRP A 294 -3.43 24.73 -15.78
N TYR A 295 -2.75 23.65 -16.14
CA TYR A 295 -3.33 22.61 -17.00
C TYR A 295 -4.59 22.00 -16.34
N GLY A 296 -4.52 21.66 -15.06
CA GLY A 296 -5.67 21.14 -14.31
C GLY A 296 -6.85 22.12 -14.28
N VAL A 297 -6.57 23.39 -13.93
CA VAL A 297 -7.61 24.43 -13.81
C VAL A 297 -8.25 24.78 -15.15
N LEU A 298 -7.49 24.85 -16.25
CA LEU A 298 -8.00 25.15 -17.59
C LEU A 298 -8.94 24.05 -18.14
N ASN A 299 -8.79 22.84 -17.64
CA ASN A 299 -9.60 21.69 -18.07
C ASN A 299 -10.70 21.32 -17.04
N THR A 300 -10.90 22.15 -16.01
CA THR A 300 -11.94 22.01 -15.00
C THR A 300 -13.08 22.98 -15.25
#